data_81adce2a7a32923cd58c23df2a4480d4
#
_entry.id   81adce2a7a32923cd58c23df2a4480d4
#
_cell.length_a   1.000
_cell.length_b   1.000
_cell.length_c   1.000
_cell.angle_alpha   90.00
_cell.angle_beta   90.00
_cell.angle_gamma   90.00
#
_symmetry.space_group_name_H-M   'P 1'
#
loop_
_entity.id
_entity.type
_entity.pdbx_description
1 polymer ?
#
loop_
_entity_poly.entity_id
_entity_poly.type
_entity_poly.pdbx_seq_one_letter_code
_entity_poly.pdbx_strand_id
1 'polypeptide(L)'
;MILFNKNNGNFIKRGIIIIGIIITFGVIYTGSIVDSNNVVNDDNKLDIVIEDGKRIWPVDKKKGRITSGYGIRVNPVTKKTSFHSGIDIGLSQGEKLYAISSGVISYSGFKGAYGYTLILKSGDYEYMYTHLEPEGLLEKGMFVNTGDIIAKVGSKYISKGPYIDSTGRYTNGLTTGPHLHLGVKYLGNYINPLSIF
;
A
#
# COMPACT_ATOMS: atom_id res chain seq x y z
N MET A 1 -2.71 -24.32 46.77
CA MET A 1 -1.70 -23.85 47.74
C MET A 1 -0.52 -23.31 46.95
N ILE A 2 -0.45 -21.99 46.80
CA ILE A 2 0.58 -21.32 46.02
C ILE A 2 1.60 -20.79 46.96
N LEU A 3 2.83 -21.29 46.89
CA LEU A 3 3.97 -20.82 47.66
C LEU A 3 4.62 -19.65 46.92
N PHE A 4 4.59 -18.44 47.53
CA PHE A 4 5.36 -17.31 47.09
C PHE A 4 6.80 -17.44 47.60
N ASN A 5 7.75 -17.51 46.68
CA ASN A 5 9.16 -17.34 47.02
C ASN A 5 9.59 -15.93 46.61
N LYS A 6 9.97 -15.12 47.61
CA LYS A 6 10.41 -13.75 47.49
C LYS A 6 11.93 -13.75 47.46
N ASN A 7 12.55 -13.73 46.27
CA ASN A 7 13.90 -13.12 46.11
C ASN A 7 14.30 -13.08 44.62
N ASN A 8 14.77 -11.90 44.23
CA ASN A 8 15.47 -11.52 42.98
C ASN A 8 14.61 -11.27 41.75
N GLY A 9 14.48 -9.96 41.49
CA GLY A 9 13.76 -9.37 40.37
C GLY A 9 14.38 -9.63 38.99
N ASN A 10 13.95 -10.70 38.39
CA ASN A 10 13.97 -10.85 36.95
C ASN A 10 12.68 -11.59 36.54
N PHE A 11 11.63 -10.83 36.30
CA PHE A 11 10.41 -11.37 35.71
C PHE A 11 10.66 -11.65 34.23
N ILE A 12 10.96 -12.91 33.91
CA ILE A 12 10.80 -13.42 32.55
C ILE A 12 9.30 -13.54 32.35
N LYS A 13 8.69 -12.57 31.67
CA LYS A 13 7.30 -12.70 31.19
C LYS A 13 7.29 -13.74 30.08
N ARG A 14 6.79 -14.93 30.38
CA ARG A 14 6.46 -15.92 29.36
C ARG A 14 5.28 -15.37 28.55
N GLY A 15 5.48 -15.08 27.30
CA GLY A 15 4.42 -14.68 26.37
C GLY A 15 3.37 -15.77 26.25
N ILE A 16 2.10 -15.38 26.30
CA ILE A 16 0.98 -16.26 26.02
C ILE A 16 0.83 -16.27 24.49
N ILE A 17 0.99 -17.44 23.89
CA ILE A 17 0.69 -17.65 22.47
C ILE A 17 -0.83 -17.83 22.37
N ILE A 18 -1.53 -16.86 21.82
CA ILE A 18 -2.94 -17.01 21.47
C ILE A 18 -2.99 -17.42 19.99
N ILE A 19 -3.32 -18.67 19.75
CA ILE A 19 -3.65 -19.14 18.39
C ILE A 19 -5.13 -18.85 18.19
N GLY A 20 -5.43 -17.79 17.45
CA GLY A 20 -6.78 -17.45 17.03
C GLY A 20 -7.08 -18.11 15.68
N ILE A 21 -8.08 -18.98 15.63
CA ILE A 21 -8.64 -19.47 14.35
C ILE A 21 -9.84 -18.57 14.03
N ILE A 22 -9.71 -17.73 13.01
CA ILE A 22 -10.85 -17.00 12.47
C ILE A 22 -11.34 -17.76 11.23
N ILE A 23 -12.52 -18.37 11.36
CA ILE A 23 -13.20 -19.01 10.23
C ILE A 23 -14.25 -18.03 9.71
N THR A 24 -13.99 -17.43 8.55
CA THR A 24 -15.01 -16.76 7.77
C THR A 24 -14.95 -17.26 6.33
N PHE A 25 -16.01 -17.94 5.91
CA PHE A 25 -16.26 -18.38 4.53
C PHE A 25 -15.11 -19.10 3.82
N GLY A 26 -14.64 -20.22 4.40
CA GLY A 26 -13.85 -21.21 3.65
C GLY A 26 -12.37 -20.89 3.45
N VAL A 27 -11.82 -19.85 4.08
CA VAL A 27 -10.38 -19.55 4.05
C VAL A 27 -9.82 -19.69 5.46
N ILE A 28 -8.87 -20.62 5.62
CA ILE A 28 -8.14 -20.81 6.89
C ILE A 28 -6.87 -19.96 6.84
N TYR A 29 -6.78 -18.95 7.68
CA TYR A 29 -5.55 -18.19 7.90
C TYR A 29 -4.87 -18.71 9.17
N THR A 30 -3.69 -19.32 9.02
CA THR A 30 -2.80 -19.62 10.14
C THR A 30 -1.76 -18.52 10.22
N GLY A 31 -1.96 -17.57 11.10
CA GLY A 31 -0.99 -16.51 11.41
C GLY A 31 -0.32 -16.78 12.74
N SER A 32 1.01 -16.90 12.76
CA SER A 32 1.80 -16.88 14.00
C SER A 32 2.04 -15.44 14.38
N ILE A 33 1.47 -14.98 15.51
CA ILE A 33 1.80 -13.68 16.11
C ILE A 33 2.95 -13.91 17.08
N VAL A 34 4.09 -13.33 16.80
CA VAL A 34 5.26 -13.31 17.68
C VAL A 34 5.51 -11.86 18.08
N ASP A 35 5.34 -11.56 19.26
CA ASP A 35 6.00 -10.72 20.25
C ASP A 35 5.06 -9.79 21.04
N SER A 36 5.21 -9.89 22.38
CA SER A 36 4.23 -9.48 23.38
C SER A 36 4.52 -8.15 24.07
N ASN A 37 5.17 -7.19 23.42
CA ASN A 37 5.64 -6.01 24.16
C ASN A 37 4.75 -4.75 24.05
N ASN A 38 3.65 -4.76 23.32
CA ASN A 38 2.70 -3.63 23.34
C ASN A 38 1.26 -4.08 23.07
N VAL A 39 0.58 -4.59 24.08
CA VAL A 39 -0.88 -4.68 24.10
C VAL A 39 -1.40 -3.55 24.95
N VAL A 40 -1.91 -2.51 24.33
CA VAL A 40 -2.76 -1.52 24.97
C VAL A 40 -4.20 -1.86 24.60
N ASN A 41 -4.99 -2.23 25.58
CA ASN A 41 -6.42 -2.45 25.45
C ASN A 41 -7.10 -1.11 25.22
N ASP A 42 -7.75 -0.95 24.08
CA ASP A 42 -8.91 -0.08 23.93
C ASP A 42 -9.91 -0.72 22.97
N ASP A 43 -11.18 -0.53 23.27
CA ASP A 43 -12.32 -1.28 22.81
C ASP A 43 -12.42 -1.48 21.28
N ASN A 44 -12.35 -2.73 20.83
CA ASN A 44 -12.73 -3.22 19.49
C ASN A 44 -11.88 -2.80 18.27
N LYS A 45 -10.68 -2.30 18.43
CA LYS A 45 -9.75 -2.13 17.32
C LYS A 45 -8.60 -3.11 17.44
N LEU A 46 -8.55 -4.08 16.52
CA LEU A 46 -7.40 -4.95 16.37
C LEU A 46 -6.26 -4.09 15.78
N ASP A 47 -5.44 -3.50 16.62
CA ASP A 47 -4.23 -2.82 16.18
C ASP A 47 -3.20 -3.90 15.80
N ILE A 48 -3.17 -4.24 14.51
CA ILE A 48 -2.11 -5.08 13.96
C ILE A 48 -0.83 -4.24 14.02
N VAL A 49 0.05 -4.54 14.97
CA VAL A 49 1.40 -3.96 15.00
C VAL A 49 2.17 -4.57 13.84
N ILE A 50 2.30 -3.82 12.77
CA ILE A 50 3.14 -4.20 11.65
C ILE A 50 4.54 -3.73 11.99
N GLU A 51 5.46 -4.66 12.27
CA GLU A 51 6.88 -4.33 12.34
C GLU A 51 7.32 -3.75 10.99
N ASP A 52 7.67 -2.47 10.99
CA ASP A 52 8.11 -1.72 9.81
C ASP A 52 9.58 -2.08 9.48
N GLY A 53 9.80 -3.35 9.12
CA GLY A 53 11.15 -3.91 9.05
C GLY A 53 11.84 -3.80 7.70
N LYS A 54 11.16 -3.92 6.58
CA LYS A 54 11.84 -3.95 5.27
C LYS A 54 10.93 -3.41 4.17
N ARG A 55 11.29 -2.26 3.61
CA ARG A 55 10.64 -1.75 2.40
C ARG A 55 11.35 -2.27 1.16
N ILE A 56 10.57 -2.65 0.16
CA ILE A 56 11.10 -3.04 -1.14
C ILE A 56 10.62 -2.09 -2.22
N TRP A 57 11.38 -2.03 -3.31
CA TRP A 57 10.96 -1.30 -4.49
C TRP A 57 9.71 -1.95 -5.11
N PRO A 58 8.65 -1.18 -5.48
CA PRO A 58 7.35 -1.72 -5.84
C PRO A 58 7.26 -2.38 -7.21
N VAL A 59 8.33 -2.35 -7.99
CA VAL A 59 8.40 -2.90 -9.36
C VAL A 59 9.69 -3.67 -9.59
N ASP A 60 9.73 -4.50 -10.62
CA ASP A 60 10.99 -5.09 -11.08
C ASP A 60 11.95 -3.96 -11.51
N LYS A 61 13.09 -3.84 -10.80
CA LYS A 61 14.10 -2.80 -11.06
C LYS A 61 14.68 -2.83 -12.47
N LYS A 62 14.60 -3.97 -13.15
CA LYS A 62 15.08 -4.12 -14.55
C LYS A 62 14.08 -3.59 -15.57
N LYS A 63 12.80 -3.44 -15.20
CA LYS A 63 11.71 -3.07 -16.11
C LYS A 63 11.28 -1.61 -15.99
N GLY A 64 11.27 -1.07 -14.76
CA GLY A 64 10.78 0.27 -14.49
C GLY A 64 11.89 1.32 -14.41
N ARG A 65 11.62 2.51 -14.97
CA ARG A 65 12.48 3.70 -14.80
C ARG A 65 11.64 4.87 -14.31
N ILE A 66 12.23 5.72 -13.45
CA ILE A 66 11.58 6.97 -13.02
C ILE A 66 11.49 7.91 -14.21
N THR A 67 10.28 8.30 -14.56
CA THR A 67 9.98 9.22 -15.67
C THR A 67 9.63 10.62 -15.18
N SER A 68 9.21 10.75 -13.90
CA SER A 68 8.94 12.04 -13.28
C SER A 68 9.14 11.98 -11.77
N GLY A 69 9.81 12.99 -11.22
CA GLY A 69 10.11 13.10 -9.79
C GLY A 69 9.00 13.77 -8.97
N TYR A 70 9.15 13.69 -7.65
CA TYR A 70 8.35 14.39 -6.66
C TYR A 70 8.69 15.89 -6.64
N GLY A 71 7.68 16.76 -6.45
CA GLY A 71 7.87 18.19 -6.30
C GLY A 71 7.20 19.03 -7.38
N ILE A 72 7.58 20.30 -7.46
CA ILE A 72 6.99 21.26 -8.42
C ILE A 72 7.48 20.93 -9.83
N ARG A 73 6.53 20.76 -10.78
CA ARG A 73 6.81 20.51 -12.21
C ARG A 73 5.72 21.05 -13.11
N VAL A 74 5.99 21.13 -14.40
CA VAL A 74 4.95 21.32 -15.41
C VAL A 74 4.23 19.97 -15.60
N ASN A 75 2.92 19.96 -15.34
CA ASN A 75 2.10 18.76 -15.52
C ASN A 75 2.03 18.40 -17.02
N PRO A 76 2.38 17.17 -17.42
CA PRO A 76 2.45 16.77 -18.83
C PRO A 76 1.07 16.73 -19.53
N VAL A 77 -0.01 16.58 -18.75
CA VAL A 77 -1.40 16.55 -19.28
C VAL A 77 -1.97 17.96 -19.36
N THR A 78 -1.95 18.71 -18.26
CA THR A 78 -2.60 20.04 -18.14
C THR A 78 -1.73 21.20 -18.63
N LYS A 79 -0.42 20.97 -18.83
CA LYS A 79 0.59 21.98 -19.19
C LYS A 79 0.75 23.12 -18.18
N LYS A 80 0.17 22.99 -16.98
CA LYS A 80 0.27 23.97 -15.90
C LYS A 80 1.30 23.53 -14.87
N THR A 81 1.95 24.50 -14.22
CA THR A 81 2.80 24.23 -13.05
C THR A 81 1.94 23.68 -11.92
N SER A 82 2.37 22.54 -11.35
CA SER A 82 1.68 21.88 -10.25
C SER A 82 2.66 21.08 -9.39
N PHE A 83 2.25 20.81 -8.17
CA PHE A 83 3.00 19.93 -7.28
C PHE A 83 2.69 18.47 -7.60
N HIS A 84 3.73 17.65 -7.80
CA HIS A 84 3.65 16.22 -8.01
C HIS A 84 3.86 15.50 -6.68
N SER A 85 2.81 14.92 -6.14
CA SER A 85 2.78 14.31 -4.80
C SER A 85 3.36 12.89 -4.74
N GLY A 86 4.09 12.48 -5.77
CA GLY A 86 4.69 11.15 -5.89
C GLY A 86 5.79 11.12 -6.92
N ILE A 87 6.14 9.92 -7.37
CA ILE A 87 7.00 9.69 -8.52
C ILE A 87 6.24 8.90 -9.57
N ASP A 88 6.57 9.11 -10.85
CA ASP A 88 6.05 8.30 -11.94
C ASP A 88 7.13 7.31 -12.40
N ILE A 89 6.78 6.03 -12.47
CA ILE A 89 7.64 4.95 -12.92
C ILE A 89 7.06 4.40 -14.22
N GLY A 90 7.73 4.69 -15.33
CA GLY A 90 7.33 4.19 -16.65
C GLY A 90 7.46 2.67 -16.72
N LEU A 91 6.39 2.01 -17.14
CA LEU A 91 6.24 0.55 -17.18
C LEU A 91 5.30 0.17 -18.31
N SER A 92 5.38 -1.06 -18.80
CA SER A 92 4.36 -1.60 -19.73
C SER A 92 3.07 -1.91 -18.98
N GLN A 93 1.94 -1.81 -19.69
CA GLN A 93 0.66 -2.29 -19.18
C GLN A 93 0.77 -3.77 -18.76
N GLY A 94 0.09 -4.14 -17.68
CA GLY A 94 0.08 -5.50 -17.14
C GLY A 94 1.30 -5.87 -16.28
N GLU A 95 2.33 -5.01 -16.18
CA GLU A 95 3.46 -5.25 -15.28
C GLU A 95 3.00 -5.32 -13.83
N LYS A 96 3.55 -6.29 -13.10
CA LYS A 96 3.21 -6.58 -11.71
C LYS A 96 3.73 -5.50 -10.78
N LEU A 97 2.91 -5.15 -9.79
CA LEU A 97 3.24 -4.22 -8.72
C LEU A 97 3.23 -4.96 -7.39
N TYR A 98 4.26 -4.69 -6.59
CA TYR A 98 4.52 -5.40 -5.34
C TYR A 98 4.25 -4.51 -4.13
N ALA A 99 3.77 -5.11 -3.05
CA ALA A 99 3.60 -4.42 -1.77
C ALA A 99 4.97 -3.95 -1.23
N ILE A 100 5.11 -2.65 -1.04
CA ILE A 100 6.33 -2.02 -0.51
C ILE A 100 6.64 -2.52 0.90
N SER A 101 5.61 -2.74 1.69
CA SER A 101 5.66 -3.18 3.09
C SER A 101 4.45 -4.06 3.39
N SER A 102 4.52 -4.87 4.43
CA SER A 102 3.35 -5.56 4.96
C SER A 102 2.34 -4.54 5.48
N GLY A 103 1.03 -4.80 5.29
CA GLY A 103 0.00 -3.85 5.68
C GLY A 103 -1.39 -4.24 5.24
N VAL A 104 -2.32 -3.31 5.38
CA VAL A 104 -3.73 -3.50 5.05
C VAL A 104 -4.12 -2.57 3.89
N ILE A 105 -4.87 -3.09 2.93
CA ILE A 105 -5.46 -2.29 1.86
C ILE A 105 -6.53 -1.37 2.46
N SER A 106 -6.22 -0.08 2.55
CA SER A 106 -7.12 0.93 3.14
C SER A 106 -8.08 1.54 2.12
N TYR A 107 -7.73 1.47 0.83
CA TYR A 107 -8.56 1.92 -0.29
C TYR A 107 -8.32 1.07 -1.53
N SER A 108 -9.39 0.77 -2.28
CA SER A 108 -9.34 0.14 -3.60
C SER A 108 -10.49 0.66 -4.45
N GLY A 109 -10.21 1.16 -5.66
CA GLY A 109 -11.22 1.66 -6.57
C GLY A 109 -10.77 2.86 -7.40
N PHE A 110 -11.71 3.48 -8.12
CA PHE A 110 -11.43 4.68 -8.95
C PHE A 110 -11.37 5.95 -8.09
N LYS A 111 -10.26 6.71 -8.18
CA LYS A 111 -9.97 7.87 -7.33
C LYS A 111 -9.66 9.14 -8.16
N GLY A 112 -10.64 9.66 -8.87
CA GLY A 112 -10.51 10.92 -9.60
C GLY A 112 -9.33 10.94 -10.57
N ALA A 113 -8.49 11.97 -10.51
CA ALA A 113 -7.33 12.16 -11.39
C ALA A 113 -6.28 11.01 -11.29
N TYR A 114 -6.30 10.24 -10.22
CA TYR A 114 -5.40 9.10 -10.01
C TYR A 114 -5.86 7.81 -10.72
N GLY A 115 -7.07 7.80 -11.28
CA GLY A 115 -7.62 6.60 -11.92
C GLY A 115 -7.86 5.47 -10.92
N TYR A 116 -7.76 4.21 -11.38
CA TYR A 116 -7.83 3.07 -10.48
C TYR A 116 -6.64 3.07 -9.53
N THR A 117 -6.96 3.02 -8.26
CA THR A 117 -6.03 3.29 -7.15
C THR A 117 -6.17 2.24 -6.07
N LEU A 118 -5.04 1.84 -5.51
CA LEU A 118 -4.93 1.02 -4.32
C LEU A 118 -4.07 1.77 -3.31
N ILE A 119 -4.51 1.86 -2.05
CA ILE A 119 -3.73 2.44 -0.96
C ILE A 119 -3.44 1.34 0.05
N LEU A 120 -2.17 1.06 0.25
CA LEU A 120 -1.64 0.17 1.28
C LEU A 120 -1.26 1.01 2.50
N LYS A 121 -1.84 0.71 3.66
CA LYS A 121 -1.49 1.32 4.94
C LYS A 121 -0.62 0.37 5.75
N SER A 122 0.53 0.87 6.21
CA SER A 122 1.50 0.16 7.03
C SER A 122 2.03 1.09 8.12
N GLY A 123 1.58 0.89 9.35
CA GLY A 123 1.88 1.83 10.46
C GLY A 123 1.46 3.27 10.10
N ASP A 124 2.40 4.18 10.20
CA ASP A 124 2.21 5.62 9.89
C ASP A 124 2.30 5.94 8.40
N TYR A 125 2.59 4.96 7.55
CA TYR A 125 2.75 5.13 6.12
C TYR A 125 1.49 4.75 5.34
N GLU A 126 1.22 5.53 4.28
CA GLU A 126 0.28 5.18 3.20
C GLU A 126 1.03 5.17 1.88
N TYR A 127 1.00 4.03 1.19
CA TYR A 127 1.56 3.85 -0.15
C TYR A 127 0.43 3.84 -1.16
N MET A 128 0.37 4.86 -2.00
CA MET A 128 -0.69 5.03 -3.01
C MET A 128 -0.18 4.60 -4.37
N TYR A 129 -0.73 3.50 -4.90
CA TYR A 129 -0.49 2.97 -6.24
C TYR A 129 -1.62 3.41 -7.14
N THR A 130 -1.34 4.05 -8.27
CA THR A 130 -2.37 4.62 -9.12
C THR A 130 -2.20 4.29 -10.59
N HIS A 131 -3.22 4.60 -11.40
CA HIS A 131 -3.33 4.24 -12.82
C HIS A 131 -3.27 2.71 -13.04
N LEU A 132 -3.92 1.96 -12.14
CA LEU A 132 -3.87 0.51 -12.09
C LEU A 132 -4.82 -0.14 -13.11
N GLU A 133 -4.56 -1.42 -13.43
CA GLU A 133 -5.51 -2.30 -14.07
C GLU A 133 -6.73 -2.48 -13.16
N PRO A 134 -7.99 -2.29 -13.65
CA PRO A 134 -9.18 -2.45 -12.80
C PRO A 134 -9.45 -3.91 -12.41
N GLU A 135 -9.07 -4.86 -13.28
CA GLU A 135 -9.29 -6.27 -13.05
C GLU A 135 -8.30 -6.83 -12.03
N GLY A 136 -8.82 -7.52 -11.01
CA GLY A 136 -8.01 -8.19 -9.99
C GLY A 136 -7.43 -7.25 -8.94
N LEU A 137 -7.98 -6.05 -8.77
CA LEU A 137 -7.65 -5.20 -7.63
C LEU A 137 -8.05 -5.90 -6.32
N LEU A 138 -7.15 -5.89 -5.36
CA LEU A 138 -7.41 -6.38 -4.01
C LEU A 138 -8.49 -5.54 -3.32
N GLU A 139 -9.29 -6.18 -2.48
CA GLU A 139 -10.36 -5.50 -1.76
C GLU A 139 -9.83 -4.73 -0.54
N LYS A 140 -10.55 -3.66 -0.19
CA LYS A 140 -10.29 -2.93 1.06
C LYS A 140 -10.44 -3.87 2.27
N GLY A 141 -9.50 -3.80 3.20
CA GLY A 141 -9.44 -4.63 4.40
C GLY A 141 -8.53 -5.85 4.27
N MET A 142 -8.11 -6.23 3.06
CA MET A 142 -7.17 -7.34 2.87
C MET A 142 -5.78 -6.98 3.44
N PHE A 143 -5.19 -7.93 4.16
CA PHE A 143 -3.81 -7.87 4.60
C PHE A 143 -2.90 -8.42 3.50
N VAL A 144 -1.74 -7.79 3.30
CA VAL A 144 -0.70 -8.23 2.37
C VAL A 144 0.67 -8.22 3.04
N ASN A 145 1.55 -9.11 2.61
CA ASN A 145 2.94 -9.12 3.06
C ASN A 145 3.83 -8.33 2.10
N THR A 146 4.96 -7.84 2.61
CA THR A 146 5.99 -7.22 1.78
C THR A 146 6.38 -8.13 0.63
N GLY A 147 6.28 -7.64 -0.60
CA GLY A 147 6.62 -8.40 -1.81
C GLY A 147 5.46 -9.16 -2.45
N ASP A 148 4.29 -9.20 -1.84
CA ASP A 148 3.10 -9.76 -2.49
C ASP A 148 2.75 -8.95 -3.74
N ILE A 149 2.23 -9.62 -4.77
CA ILE A 149 1.67 -8.95 -5.95
C ILE A 149 0.32 -8.38 -5.56
N ILE A 150 0.19 -7.04 -5.58
CA ILE A 150 -1.02 -6.35 -5.13
C ILE A 150 -1.82 -5.70 -6.25
N ALA A 151 -1.20 -5.46 -7.41
CA ALA A 151 -1.85 -4.86 -8.56
C ALA A 151 -1.04 -5.09 -9.84
N LYS A 152 -1.55 -4.54 -10.95
CA LYS A 152 -0.85 -4.44 -12.23
C LYS A 152 -0.97 -3.01 -12.76
N VAL A 153 0.01 -2.60 -13.57
CA VAL A 153 -0.02 -1.33 -14.28
C VAL A 153 -1.16 -1.32 -15.28
N GLY A 154 -2.02 -0.33 -15.21
CA GLY A 154 -3.17 -0.18 -16.10
C GLY A 154 -2.85 0.46 -17.44
N SER A 155 -3.81 0.38 -18.33
CA SER A 155 -3.84 1.07 -19.62
C SER A 155 -4.13 2.57 -19.42
N LYS A 156 -3.73 3.39 -20.42
CA LYS A 156 -4.21 4.78 -20.53
C LYS A 156 -5.73 4.84 -20.65
N TYR A 157 -6.30 3.94 -21.44
CA TYR A 157 -7.73 3.91 -21.74
C TYR A 157 -8.43 2.81 -20.97
N ILE A 158 -9.66 3.12 -20.54
CA ILE A 158 -10.56 2.22 -19.85
C ILE A 158 -11.91 2.21 -20.55
N SER A 159 -12.72 1.19 -20.32
CA SER A 159 -14.03 1.02 -20.98
C SER A 159 -15.05 2.09 -20.57
N LYS A 160 -14.98 2.59 -19.34
CA LYS A 160 -15.89 3.60 -18.80
C LYS A 160 -15.24 4.33 -17.63
N GLY A 161 -15.47 5.63 -17.49
CA GLY A 161 -14.96 6.43 -16.36
C GLY A 161 -15.37 7.90 -16.47
N PRO A 162 -15.05 8.72 -15.46
CA PRO A 162 -15.42 10.14 -15.44
C PRO A 162 -14.44 11.03 -16.21
N TYR A 163 -13.28 10.50 -16.63
CA TYR A 163 -12.28 11.26 -17.38
C TYR A 163 -12.29 10.88 -18.84
N ILE A 164 -12.35 11.88 -19.71
CA ILE A 164 -12.40 11.73 -21.18
C ILE A 164 -11.28 12.59 -21.76
N ASP A 165 -10.55 12.04 -22.73
CA ASP A 165 -9.53 12.81 -23.46
C ASP A 165 -10.15 13.64 -24.62
N SER A 166 -9.34 14.41 -25.32
CA SER A 166 -9.76 15.25 -26.44
C SER A 166 -10.35 14.46 -27.63
N THR A 167 -10.18 13.15 -27.66
CA THR A 167 -10.75 12.26 -28.69
C THR A 167 -12.04 11.57 -28.25
N GLY A 168 -12.56 11.89 -27.05
CA GLY A 168 -13.79 11.32 -26.51
C GLY A 168 -13.62 9.94 -25.83
N ARG A 169 -12.39 9.46 -25.62
CA ARG A 169 -12.11 8.17 -24.98
C ARG A 169 -11.95 8.29 -23.49
N TYR A 170 -12.52 7.35 -22.73
CA TYR A 170 -12.34 7.28 -21.30
C TYR A 170 -10.90 6.97 -20.92
N THR A 171 -10.35 7.74 -19.97
CA THR A 171 -8.99 7.58 -19.48
C THR A 171 -8.94 7.12 -18.02
N ASN A 172 -7.88 6.41 -17.67
CA ASN A 172 -7.58 5.95 -16.31
C ASN A 172 -7.03 7.09 -15.45
N GLY A 173 -7.85 8.11 -15.20
CA GLY A 173 -7.46 9.36 -14.59
C GLY A 173 -6.67 10.29 -15.53
N LEU A 174 -5.88 11.21 -14.95
CA LEU A 174 -5.03 12.13 -15.71
C LEU A 174 -3.68 11.46 -16.02
N THR A 175 -3.64 10.67 -17.08
CA THR A 175 -2.45 9.93 -17.52
C THR A 175 -2.13 10.15 -18.99
N THR A 176 -0.84 10.11 -19.33
CA THR A 176 -0.37 10.16 -20.73
C THR A 176 -0.13 8.77 -21.31
N GLY A 177 -0.04 7.73 -20.48
CA GLY A 177 0.21 6.35 -20.90
C GLY A 177 0.46 5.43 -19.70
N PRO A 178 0.75 4.14 -19.94
CA PRO A 178 1.00 3.18 -18.87
C PRO A 178 2.19 3.58 -18.00
N HIS A 179 2.00 3.66 -16.70
CA HIS A 179 3.02 3.89 -15.67
C HIS A 179 2.42 3.62 -14.29
N LEU A 180 3.26 3.45 -13.30
CA LEU A 180 2.87 3.56 -11.89
C LEU A 180 3.13 4.99 -11.43
N HIS A 181 2.11 5.71 -10.98
CA HIS A 181 2.34 6.83 -10.08
C HIS A 181 2.32 6.31 -8.64
N LEU A 182 3.43 6.48 -7.94
CA LEU A 182 3.61 6.10 -6.55
C LEU A 182 3.61 7.35 -5.67
N GLY A 183 2.58 7.51 -4.84
CA GLY A 183 2.54 8.50 -3.77
C GLY A 183 2.87 7.85 -2.44
N VAL A 184 3.59 8.55 -1.56
CA VAL A 184 3.84 8.11 -0.19
C VAL A 184 3.44 9.21 0.77
N LYS A 185 2.68 8.84 1.81
CA LYS A 185 2.45 9.71 2.96
C LYS A 185 3.07 9.10 4.21
N TYR A 186 3.60 9.97 5.05
CA TYR A 186 4.02 9.67 6.40
C TYR A 186 3.28 10.60 7.36
N LEU A 187 2.59 10.05 8.35
CA LEU A 187 1.72 10.80 9.28
C LEU A 187 0.75 11.76 8.53
N GLY A 188 0.16 11.29 7.41
CA GLY A 188 -0.79 12.04 6.61
C GLY A 188 -0.20 13.04 5.60
N ASN A 189 1.10 13.34 5.65
CA ASN A 189 1.77 14.31 4.77
C ASN A 189 2.50 13.61 3.63
N TYR A 190 2.37 14.12 2.41
CA TYR A 190 3.13 13.61 1.27
C TYR A 190 4.63 13.84 1.46
N ILE A 191 5.42 12.80 1.24
CA ILE A 191 6.88 12.83 1.25
C ILE A 191 7.41 12.35 -0.09
N ASN A 192 8.69 12.66 -0.38
CA ASN A 192 9.34 12.12 -1.57
C ASN A 192 9.47 10.59 -1.43
N PRO A 193 8.84 9.80 -2.33
CA PRO A 193 8.92 8.34 -2.25
C PRO A 193 10.34 7.78 -2.24
N LEU A 194 11.30 8.46 -2.85
CA LEU A 194 12.70 8.02 -2.88
C LEU A 194 13.41 8.10 -1.52
N SER A 195 12.84 8.81 -0.55
CA SER A 195 13.45 8.94 0.79
C SER A 195 13.27 7.70 1.69
N ILE A 196 12.49 6.71 1.23
CA ILE A 196 12.17 5.52 2.04
C ILE A 196 12.81 4.22 1.54
N PHE A 197 13.61 4.27 0.45
CA PHE A 197 14.26 3.09 -0.16
C PHE A 197 15.77 3.08 -0.02
#